data_aa55c0fe2ef0528de8a3441275595037
#
_entry.id   aa55c0fe2ef0528de8a3441275595037
#
_cell.length_a   1.000
_cell.length_b   1.000
_cell.length_c   1.000
_cell.angle_alpha   90.00
_cell.angle_beta   90.00
_cell.angle_gamma   90.00
#
_symmetry.space_group_name_H-M   'P 1'
#
loop_
_entity.id
_entity.type
_entity.pdbx_description
1 polymer ?
#
loop_
_entity_poly.entity_id
_entity_poly.type
_entity_poly.pdbx_seq_one_letter_code
_entity_poly.pdbx_strand_id
1 'polypeptide(L)'
;MKKYKHSEITPELIYNKRRKFIKSIGLGVGSISLSSIPFLNNAYSQNKTKLTSYEDITTYNNYYEFGTSKSDPYRNSQEFITKPWSVTIEGEVENPVTISAEEIISLFPSEERIYKLRCVEGWSMVIPWMGFSLSKLLNKVSIKNTAKFVEFESVYDPEQMKGQRYPVLNWPYREGLRIDEAMHPITTVVTGVYGKALPNQNGAPLRIFVPWKYGFKSAKAIVKIK
;
A
#
# COMPACT_ATOMS: atom_id res chain seq x y z
N MET A 1 -2.35 -26.09 13.81
CA MET A 1 -2.92 -25.82 12.47
C MET A 1 -4.43 -25.72 12.56
N LYS A 2 -5.02 -24.56 12.20
CA LYS A 2 -6.47 -24.34 12.20
C LYS A 2 -7.08 -25.18 11.06
N LYS A 3 -7.90 -26.17 11.39
CA LYS A 3 -8.65 -26.94 10.37
C LYS A 3 -9.74 -26.05 9.81
N TYR A 4 -9.70 -25.75 8.52
CA TYR A 4 -10.81 -25.06 7.81
C TYR A 4 -12.02 -25.98 7.72
N LYS A 5 -13.21 -25.43 7.94
CA LYS A 5 -14.46 -26.16 7.73
C LYS A 5 -14.67 -26.37 6.22
N HIS A 6 -15.27 -27.46 5.81
CA HIS A 6 -15.55 -27.78 4.39
C HIS A 6 -16.35 -26.67 3.69
N SER A 7 -17.17 -25.91 4.43
CA SER A 7 -17.94 -24.76 3.95
C SER A 7 -17.07 -23.51 3.65
N GLU A 8 -15.83 -23.48 4.11
CA GLU A 8 -14.88 -22.36 3.89
C GLU A 8 -13.99 -22.58 2.65
N ILE A 9 -14.06 -23.77 2.07
CA ILE A 9 -13.29 -24.15 0.89
C ILE A 9 -14.22 -24.10 -0.32
N THR A 10 -13.88 -23.28 -1.32
CA THR A 10 -14.66 -23.24 -2.57
C THR A 10 -14.56 -24.60 -3.27
N PRO A 11 -15.64 -25.35 -3.49
CA PRO A 11 -15.60 -26.63 -4.17
C PRO A 11 -14.99 -26.48 -5.57
N GLU A 12 -14.19 -27.46 -5.96
CA GLU A 12 -13.49 -27.49 -7.26
C GLU A 12 -14.43 -27.30 -8.45
N LEU A 13 -15.64 -27.85 -8.36
CA LEU A 13 -16.68 -27.70 -9.38
C LEU A 13 -17.10 -26.25 -9.60
N ILE A 14 -17.15 -25.43 -8.53
CA ILE A 14 -17.48 -24.00 -8.60
C ILE A 14 -16.28 -23.22 -9.15
N TYR A 15 -15.05 -23.60 -8.77
CA TYR A 15 -13.84 -23.01 -9.29
C TYR A 15 -13.70 -23.19 -10.81
N ASN A 16 -13.96 -24.41 -11.29
CA ASN A 16 -13.90 -24.76 -12.71
C ASN A 16 -15.02 -24.12 -13.53
N LYS A 17 -16.24 -23.94 -12.94
CA LYS A 17 -17.34 -23.22 -13.60
C LYS A 17 -17.04 -21.74 -13.79
N ARG A 18 -16.34 -21.08 -12.85
CA ARG A 18 -15.91 -19.68 -13.01
C ARG A 18 -15.01 -19.50 -14.23
N ARG A 19 -14.07 -20.40 -14.43
CA ARG A 19 -13.12 -20.35 -15.57
C ARG A 19 -13.83 -20.55 -16.91
N LYS A 20 -14.85 -21.41 -16.98
CA LYS A 20 -15.69 -21.63 -18.18
C LYS A 20 -16.59 -20.41 -18.45
N PHE A 21 -17.16 -19.80 -17.42
CA PHE A 21 -18.00 -18.61 -17.51
C PHE A 21 -17.23 -17.40 -18.05
N ILE A 22 -16.01 -17.14 -17.55
CA ILE A 22 -15.15 -16.06 -18.04
C ILE A 22 -14.77 -16.28 -19.51
N LYS A 23 -14.53 -17.53 -19.94
CA LYS A 23 -14.24 -17.86 -21.34
C LYS A 23 -15.44 -17.68 -22.26
N SER A 24 -16.66 -17.93 -21.79
CA SER A 24 -17.89 -17.79 -22.60
C SER A 24 -18.31 -16.32 -22.81
N ILE A 25 -17.98 -15.41 -21.89
CA ILE A 25 -18.21 -13.96 -22.07
C ILE A 25 -17.29 -13.36 -23.15
N GLY A 26 -16.11 -13.93 -23.37
CA GLY A 26 -15.13 -13.48 -24.38
C GLY A 26 -15.48 -13.86 -25.82
N LEU A 27 -16.51 -14.63 -26.07
CA LEU A 27 -16.84 -15.18 -27.41
C LEU A 27 -18.23 -14.81 -27.94
N GLY A 28 -18.99 -13.92 -27.28
CA GLY A 28 -20.36 -13.57 -27.69
C GLY A 28 -20.65 -12.07 -27.65
N VAL A 29 -20.26 -11.33 -28.69
CA VAL A 29 -20.84 -10.00 -28.96
C VAL A 29 -22.16 -10.22 -29.69
N GLY A 30 -23.22 -10.35 -28.92
CA GLY A 30 -24.60 -10.32 -29.41
C GLY A 30 -25.43 -9.58 -28.38
N SER A 31 -26.07 -8.50 -28.78
CA SER A 31 -26.91 -7.61 -27.97
C SER A 31 -28.06 -8.37 -27.31
N ILE A 32 -27.84 -8.86 -26.10
CA ILE A 32 -28.92 -9.34 -25.22
C ILE A 32 -28.99 -8.35 -24.06
N SER A 33 -30.14 -7.68 -23.95
CA SER A 33 -30.47 -6.80 -22.82
C SER A 33 -30.22 -7.54 -21.50
N LEU A 34 -29.26 -7.08 -20.72
CA LEU A 34 -28.81 -7.67 -19.45
C LEU A 34 -29.86 -7.61 -18.31
N SER A 35 -31.03 -7.02 -18.56
CA SER A 35 -32.07 -6.80 -17.54
C SER A 35 -32.97 -8.01 -17.26
N SER A 36 -32.88 -9.09 -18.03
CA SER A 36 -33.78 -10.24 -17.94
C SER A 36 -33.17 -11.54 -17.39
N ILE A 37 -31.96 -11.50 -16.82
CA ILE A 37 -31.34 -12.68 -16.24
C ILE A 37 -31.42 -12.58 -14.70
N PRO A 38 -32.39 -13.25 -14.03
CA PRO A 38 -32.53 -13.16 -12.55
C PRO A 38 -31.31 -13.64 -11.78
N PHE A 39 -30.41 -14.37 -12.43
CA PHE A 39 -29.22 -14.95 -11.82
C PHE A 39 -28.06 -13.95 -11.69
N LEU A 40 -28.05 -12.85 -12.46
CA LEU A 40 -26.99 -11.84 -12.40
C LEU A 40 -27.17 -10.88 -11.22
N ASN A 41 -28.39 -10.63 -10.79
CA ASN A 41 -28.67 -9.75 -9.65
C ASN A 41 -28.22 -10.33 -8.30
N ASN A 42 -28.10 -11.66 -8.17
CA ASN A 42 -27.59 -12.30 -6.97
C ASN A 42 -26.07 -12.56 -6.99
N ALA A 43 -25.41 -12.49 -8.17
CA ALA A 43 -23.97 -12.66 -8.27
C ALA A 43 -23.19 -11.39 -7.89
N TYR A 44 -23.83 -10.23 -7.93
CA TYR A 44 -23.38 -8.98 -7.31
C TYR A 44 -23.96 -8.85 -5.88
N SER A 45 -23.96 -9.93 -5.11
CA SER A 45 -24.00 -9.78 -3.67
C SER A 45 -22.78 -8.92 -3.31
N GLN A 46 -23.05 -7.65 -3.13
CA GLN A 46 -22.12 -6.69 -2.56
C GLN A 46 -21.83 -7.17 -1.13
N ASN A 47 -20.88 -8.08 -0.99
CA ASN A 47 -20.06 -8.09 0.20
C ASN A 47 -19.36 -6.73 0.20
N LYS A 48 -20.05 -5.68 0.66
CA LYS A 48 -19.44 -4.39 0.98
C LYS A 48 -18.36 -4.73 1.99
N THR A 49 -17.13 -4.84 1.52
CA THR A 49 -16.00 -5.13 2.38
C THR A 49 -15.99 -4.04 3.43
N LYS A 50 -16.32 -4.39 4.67
CA LYS A 50 -16.43 -3.43 5.77
C LYS A 50 -15.08 -2.76 5.94
N LEU A 51 -15.05 -1.44 5.84
CA LEU A 51 -13.86 -0.66 6.11
C LEU A 51 -13.47 -0.80 7.58
N THR A 52 -12.18 -0.88 7.86
CA THR A 52 -11.65 -0.83 9.22
C THR A 52 -11.79 0.59 9.75
N SER A 53 -12.23 0.77 11.00
CA SER A 53 -12.46 2.09 11.58
C SER A 53 -11.18 2.96 11.52
N TYR A 54 -11.36 4.29 11.47
CA TYR A 54 -10.24 5.23 11.52
C TYR A 54 -9.43 5.04 12.83
N GLU A 55 -10.13 4.80 13.93
CA GLU A 55 -9.52 4.54 15.23
C GLU A 55 -8.60 3.32 15.17
N ASP A 56 -9.09 2.18 14.70
CA ASP A 56 -8.29 0.95 14.61
C ASP A 56 -7.05 1.12 13.74
N ILE A 57 -7.16 1.78 12.57
CA ILE A 57 -6.02 1.98 11.68
C ILE A 57 -5.00 2.99 12.18
N THR A 58 -5.38 3.87 13.11
CA THR A 58 -4.47 4.86 13.69
C THR A 58 -3.90 4.46 15.04
N THR A 59 -4.51 3.52 15.75
CA THR A 59 -4.07 3.10 17.10
C THR A 59 -3.42 1.72 17.13
N TYR A 60 -3.55 0.92 16.07
CA TYR A 60 -3.00 -0.43 15.98
C TYR A 60 -2.05 -0.55 14.79
N ASN A 61 -0.75 -0.37 15.02
CA ASN A 61 0.24 -0.25 13.96
C ASN A 61 1.49 -1.11 14.24
N ASN A 62 2.17 -1.55 13.18
CA ASN A 62 3.54 -2.02 13.22
C ASN A 62 4.44 -0.93 12.64
N TYR A 63 5.13 -0.19 13.52
CA TYR A 63 6.08 0.84 13.14
C TYR A 63 7.18 0.90 14.21
N TYR A 64 8.13 -0.01 14.09
CA TYR A 64 9.11 -0.31 15.14
C TYR A 64 10.06 0.85 15.44
N GLU A 65 10.18 1.79 14.54
CA GLU A 65 10.87 3.06 14.75
C GLU A 65 10.31 3.84 15.95
N PHE A 66 9.01 3.68 16.24
CA PHE A 66 8.34 4.27 17.41
C PHE A 66 8.12 3.30 18.57
N GLY A 67 8.42 2.01 18.38
CA GLY A 67 8.27 0.97 19.40
C GLY A 67 7.65 -0.32 18.88
N THR A 68 7.76 -1.40 19.65
CA THR A 68 7.40 -2.75 19.21
C THR A 68 5.97 -3.16 19.54
N SER A 69 5.31 -2.47 20.49
CA SER A 69 3.89 -2.67 20.80
C SER A 69 3.01 -2.05 19.72
N LYS A 70 1.82 -2.59 19.47
CA LYS A 70 0.89 -2.10 18.45
C LYS A 70 0.37 -0.68 18.72
N SER A 71 0.34 -0.27 19.99
CA SER A 71 -0.06 1.08 20.40
C SER A 71 1.08 2.08 20.50
N ASP A 72 2.35 1.62 20.48
CA ASP A 72 3.51 2.50 20.61
C ASP A 72 3.59 3.54 19.48
N PRO A 73 3.37 3.21 18.18
CA PRO A 73 3.40 4.19 17.13
C PRO A 73 2.40 5.33 17.36
N TYR A 74 1.17 5.01 17.78
CA TYR A 74 0.17 6.03 18.11
C TYR A 74 0.63 6.93 19.26
N ARG A 75 1.19 6.38 20.33
CA ARG A 75 1.60 7.13 21.52
C ARG A 75 2.85 7.98 21.29
N ASN A 76 3.83 7.42 20.55
CA ASN A 76 5.18 7.95 20.47
C ASN A 76 5.44 8.82 19.24
N SER A 77 4.53 8.87 18.25
CA SER A 77 4.74 9.60 17.01
C SER A 77 4.06 10.98 16.96
N GLN A 78 3.33 11.39 18.00
CA GLN A 78 2.50 12.59 17.93
C GLN A 78 3.32 13.88 17.70
N GLU A 79 4.54 13.93 18.23
CA GLU A 79 5.46 15.06 18.09
C GLU A 79 6.43 14.91 16.91
N PHE A 80 6.30 13.83 16.11
CA PHE A 80 7.17 13.60 14.97
C PHE A 80 6.99 14.66 13.90
N ILE A 81 8.09 15.33 13.57
CA ILE A 81 8.12 16.46 12.63
C ILE A 81 8.25 15.93 11.20
N THR A 82 7.25 16.21 10.38
CA THR A 82 7.20 15.81 8.97
C THR A 82 7.35 16.98 7.99
N LYS A 83 7.67 18.18 8.49
CA LYS A 83 7.88 19.39 7.69
C LYS A 83 9.02 20.23 8.27
N PRO A 84 9.99 20.65 7.43
CA PRO A 84 10.15 20.31 6.00
C PRO A 84 10.54 18.84 5.80
N TRP A 85 10.14 18.27 4.64
CA TRP A 85 10.49 16.89 4.30
C TRP A 85 10.92 16.78 2.84
N SER A 86 12.04 16.10 2.59
CA SER A 86 12.56 15.90 1.25
C SER A 86 12.76 14.42 0.95
N VAL A 87 12.53 14.05 -0.31
CA VAL A 87 12.79 12.72 -0.84
C VAL A 87 13.83 12.84 -1.95
N THR A 88 14.94 12.13 -1.80
CA THR A 88 15.97 12.01 -2.85
C THR A 88 15.65 10.80 -3.72
N ILE A 89 15.58 11.01 -5.03
CA ILE A 89 15.42 9.96 -6.03
C ILE A 89 16.71 9.91 -6.85
N GLU A 90 17.42 8.79 -6.79
CA GLU A 90 18.76 8.62 -7.37
C GLU A 90 18.98 7.20 -7.91
N GLY A 91 20.19 6.89 -8.35
CA GLY A 91 20.61 5.57 -8.87
C GLY A 91 20.41 5.46 -10.38
N GLU A 92 19.77 4.38 -10.86
CA GLU A 92 19.56 4.12 -12.28
C GLU A 92 18.41 4.96 -12.86
N VAL A 93 18.52 6.28 -12.76
CA VAL A 93 17.62 7.28 -13.34
C VAL A 93 18.38 8.27 -14.21
N GLU A 94 17.71 8.88 -15.19
CA GLU A 94 18.31 9.92 -16.03
C GLU A 94 18.39 11.27 -15.30
N ASN A 95 17.37 11.57 -14.50
CA ASN A 95 17.19 12.85 -13.82
C ASN A 95 17.11 12.66 -12.30
N PRO A 96 18.24 12.43 -11.61
CA PRO A 96 18.23 12.38 -10.13
C PRO A 96 17.76 13.72 -9.57
N VAL A 97 16.97 13.66 -8.50
CA VAL A 97 16.34 14.85 -7.93
C VAL A 97 16.14 14.69 -6.41
N THR A 98 16.26 15.79 -5.69
CA THR A 98 15.72 15.91 -4.34
C THR A 98 14.52 16.84 -4.40
N ILE A 99 13.36 16.34 -3.99
CA ILE A 99 12.07 17.00 -4.12
C ILE A 99 11.34 17.01 -2.77
N SER A 100 10.64 18.08 -2.44
CA SER A 100 9.89 18.14 -1.19
C SER A 100 8.65 17.25 -1.24
N ALA A 101 8.22 16.76 -0.08
CA ALA A 101 6.99 15.98 0.03
C ALA A 101 5.77 16.78 -0.43
N GLU A 102 5.74 18.07 -0.11
CA GLU A 102 4.69 18.99 -0.53
C GLU A 102 4.62 19.11 -2.06
N GLU A 103 5.77 19.22 -2.71
CA GLU A 103 5.83 19.27 -4.17
C GLU A 103 5.39 17.95 -4.79
N ILE A 104 5.82 16.80 -4.27
CA ILE A 104 5.35 15.48 -4.71
C ILE A 104 3.81 15.40 -4.63
N ILE A 105 3.22 15.81 -3.51
CA ILE A 105 1.77 15.78 -3.29
C ILE A 105 1.04 16.72 -4.26
N SER A 106 1.62 17.88 -4.57
CA SER A 106 1.02 18.85 -5.47
C SER A 106 1.08 18.41 -6.95
N LEU A 107 2.15 17.73 -7.35
CA LEU A 107 2.35 17.27 -8.74
C LEU A 107 1.41 16.11 -9.11
N PHE A 108 1.00 15.30 -8.16
CA PHE A 108 0.23 14.10 -8.42
C PHE A 108 -1.07 14.09 -7.62
N PRO A 109 -2.23 14.43 -8.24
CA PRO A 109 -3.52 14.39 -7.54
C PRO A 109 -3.76 13.04 -6.86
N SER A 110 -4.09 13.09 -5.57
CA SER A 110 -4.41 11.91 -4.79
C SER A 110 -5.80 11.39 -5.13
N GLU A 111 -5.89 10.08 -5.32
CA GLU A 111 -7.14 9.33 -5.53
C GLU A 111 -7.40 8.44 -4.31
N GLU A 112 -8.65 8.24 -3.93
CA GLU A 112 -9.00 7.24 -2.93
C GLU A 112 -8.87 5.83 -3.51
N ARG A 113 -8.19 4.96 -2.78
CA ARG A 113 -7.94 3.57 -3.15
C ARG A 113 -8.20 2.66 -1.96
N ILE A 114 -9.25 1.87 -2.03
CA ILE A 114 -9.63 0.95 -0.95
C ILE A 114 -8.89 -0.37 -1.14
N TYR A 115 -7.92 -0.63 -0.28
CA TYR A 115 -7.12 -1.85 -0.33
C TYR A 115 -7.09 -2.57 1.02
N LYS A 116 -6.93 -3.89 0.96
CA LYS A 116 -6.70 -4.73 2.13
C LYS A 116 -5.21 -4.80 2.44
N LEU A 117 -4.79 -4.22 3.56
CA LEU A 117 -3.47 -4.42 4.14
C LEU A 117 -3.46 -5.75 4.90
N ARG A 118 -2.46 -6.57 4.63
CA ARG A 118 -2.23 -7.84 5.32
C ARG A 118 -0.90 -7.79 6.06
N CYS A 119 -0.94 -8.05 7.35
CA CYS A 119 0.28 -8.21 8.14
C CYS A 119 0.73 -9.67 8.13
N VAL A 120 2.05 -9.90 8.15
CA VAL A 120 2.63 -11.24 8.32
C VAL A 120 2.25 -11.86 9.68
N GLU A 121 1.90 -11.06 10.66
CA GLU A 121 1.42 -11.50 11.97
C GLU A 121 -0.02 -12.05 11.94
N GLY A 122 -0.64 -12.16 10.76
CA GLY A 122 -1.95 -12.81 10.58
C GLY A 122 -3.17 -11.90 10.74
N TRP A 123 -3.01 -10.60 10.99
CA TRP A 123 -4.10 -9.64 11.00
C TRP A 123 -4.19 -8.85 9.69
N SER A 124 -5.33 -8.23 9.44
CA SER A 124 -5.54 -7.43 8.24
C SER A 124 -6.55 -6.30 8.48
N MET A 125 -6.42 -5.25 7.68
CA MET A 125 -7.31 -4.08 7.68
C MET A 125 -7.74 -3.74 6.25
N VAL A 126 -8.93 -3.21 6.06
CA VAL A 126 -9.40 -2.63 4.80
C VAL A 126 -9.37 -1.12 4.93
N ILE A 127 -8.49 -0.49 4.20
CA ILE A 127 -8.12 0.92 4.42
C ILE A 127 -8.38 1.72 3.15
N PRO A 128 -9.14 2.85 3.25
CA PRO A 128 -9.29 3.82 2.16
C PRO A 128 -8.06 4.76 2.15
N TRP A 129 -7.05 4.35 1.42
CA TRP A 129 -5.83 5.12 1.22
C TRP A 129 -6.06 6.28 0.26
N MET A 130 -5.41 7.41 0.51
CA MET A 130 -5.27 8.51 -0.44
C MET A 130 -3.88 8.46 -1.04
N GLY A 131 -3.77 8.58 -2.36
CA GLY A 131 -2.47 8.53 -3.02
C GLY A 131 -2.54 8.40 -4.53
N PHE A 132 -1.40 8.13 -5.13
CA PHE A 132 -1.25 7.99 -6.58
C PHE A 132 -0.30 6.84 -6.93
N SER A 133 -0.32 6.36 -8.19
CA SER A 133 0.59 5.29 -8.61
C SER A 133 2.05 5.70 -8.52
N LEU A 134 2.88 4.86 -7.88
CA LEU A 134 4.34 5.06 -7.80
C LEU A 134 4.97 5.25 -9.19
N SER A 135 4.47 4.56 -10.20
CA SER A 135 4.94 4.69 -11.59
C SER A 135 4.89 6.12 -12.12
N LYS A 136 3.92 6.96 -11.68
CA LYS A 136 3.86 8.37 -12.09
C LYS A 136 5.10 9.15 -11.61
N LEU A 137 5.53 8.91 -10.37
CA LEU A 137 6.73 9.54 -9.81
C LEU A 137 8.01 9.02 -10.48
N LEU A 138 8.10 7.70 -10.67
CA LEU A 138 9.25 7.06 -11.29
C LEU A 138 9.41 7.48 -12.77
N ASN A 139 8.33 7.63 -13.52
CA ASN A 139 8.37 8.13 -14.89
C ASN A 139 8.87 9.59 -14.99
N LYS A 140 8.60 10.41 -13.96
CA LYS A 140 9.08 11.81 -13.94
C LYS A 140 10.62 11.90 -13.90
N VAL A 141 11.28 10.94 -13.27
CA VAL A 141 12.75 10.89 -13.18
C VAL A 141 13.41 10.09 -14.30
N SER A 142 12.63 9.48 -15.18
CA SER A 142 13.09 8.68 -16.33
C SER A 142 14.01 7.54 -15.91
N ILE A 143 13.42 6.41 -15.51
CA ILE A 143 14.17 5.21 -15.10
C ILE A 143 14.95 4.66 -16.30
N LYS A 144 16.23 4.31 -16.11
CA LYS A 144 17.05 3.63 -17.10
C LYS A 144 16.62 2.18 -17.30
N ASN A 145 16.80 1.64 -18.50
CA ASN A 145 16.50 0.24 -18.82
C ASN A 145 17.35 -0.79 -18.05
N THR A 146 18.44 -0.35 -17.46
CA THR A 146 19.31 -1.15 -16.60
C THR A 146 18.73 -1.38 -15.20
N ALA A 147 17.81 -0.54 -14.75
CA ALA A 147 17.16 -0.68 -13.45
C ALA A 147 16.38 -2.00 -13.35
N LYS A 148 16.64 -2.78 -12.31
CA LYS A 148 15.97 -4.06 -12.05
C LYS A 148 15.12 -4.03 -10.79
N PHE A 149 15.46 -3.17 -9.85
CA PHE A 149 14.83 -3.04 -8.55
C PHE A 149 14.66 -1.56 -8.19
N VAL A 150 13.75 -1.31 -7.27
CA VAL A 150 13.58 0.00 -6.62
C VAL A 150 13.70 -0.22 -5.13
N GLU A 151 14.67 0.46 -4.50
CA GLU A 151 14.86 0.48 -3.04
C GLU A 151 14.21 1.73 -2.45
N PHE A 152 13.57 1.57 -1.30
CA PHE A 152 13.03 2.65 -0.48
C PHE A 152 13.77 2.66 0.84
N GLU A 153 14.23 3.84 1.26
CA GLU A 153 14.84 4.05 2.57
C GLU A 153 13.96 4.97 3.40
N SER A 154 13.65 4.52 4.61
CA SER A 154 12.93 5.29 5.63
C SER A 154 13.88 6.24 6.35
N VAL A 155 13.34 7.27 6.97
CA VAL A 155 14.12 8.21 7.77
C VAL A 155 14.83 7.50 8.93
N TYR A 156 16.05 7.94 9.23
CA TYR A 156 16.79 7.57 10.43
C TYR A 156 16.91 8.79 11.34
N ASP A 157 16.13 8.80 12.40
CA ASP A 157 16.11 9.88 13.40
C ASP A 157 15.83 9.29 14.80
N PRO A 158 16.84 8.76 15.49
CA PRO A 158 16.67 8.14 16.80
C PRO A 158 16.32 9.14 17.92
N GLU A 159 16.32 10.44 17.66
CA GLU A 159 15.87 11.43 18.62
C GLU A 159 14.35 11.50 18.66
N GLN A 160 13.71 11.53 17.51
CA GLN A 160 12.27 11.53 17.36
C GLN A 160 11.68 10.10 17.34
N MET A 161 12.41 9.14 16.76
CA MET A 161 12.02 7.74 16.60
C MET A 161 12.80 6.84 17.59
N LYS A 162 12.40 6.88 18.85
CA LYS A 162 13.13 6.22 19.96
C LYS A 162 13.31 4.70 19.79
N GLY A 163 12.48 4.04 18.99
CA GLY A 163 12.62 2.62 18.66
C GLY A 163 13.90 2.32 17.86
N GLN A 164 14.40 3.29 17.10
CA GLN A 164 15.65 3.15 16.33
C GLN A 164 16.91 3.13 17.21
N ARG A 165 16.80 3.42 18.49
CA ARG A 165 17.90 3.28 19.47
C ARG A 165 18.20 1.83 19.82
N TYR A 166 17.31 0.93 19.45
CA TYR A 166 17.41 -0.50 19.75
C TYR A 166 17.60 -1.30 18.47
N PRO A 167 18.46 -2.33 18.44
CA PRO A 167 18.75 -3.12 17.24
C PRO A 167 17.66 -4.18 16.96
N VAL A 168 16.39 -3.79 17.00
CA VAL A 168 15.25 -4.67 16.66
C VAL A 168 15.25 -5.01 15.17
N LEU A 169 15.65 -4.04 14.35
CA LEU A 169 15.86 -4.17 12.92
C LEU A 169 17.16 -3.48 12.52
N ASN A 170 17.61 -3.69 11.29
CA ASN A 170 18.70 -2.91 10.72
C ASN A 170 18.18 -1.53 10.32
N TRP A 171 18.70 -0.47 10.93
CA TRP A 171 18.34 0.91 10.66
C TRP A 171 19.33 1.61 9.71
N PRO A 172 18.88 2.54 8.84
CA PRO A 172 17.47 2.86 8.53
C PRO A 172 16.73 1.67 7.92
N TYR A 173 15.41 1.63 8.09
CA TYR A 173 14.58 0.60 7.48
C TYR A 173 14.63 0.74 5.95
N ARG A 174 14.85 -0.37 5.26
CA ARG A 174 14.90 -0.45 3.79
C ARG A 174 14.02 -1.56 3.28
N GLU A 175 13.38 -1.28 2.16
CA GLU A 175 12.61 -2.26 1.42
C GLU A 175 12.81 -2.12 -0.08
N GLY A 176 12.71 -3.23 -0.78
CA GLY A 176 12.87 -3.28 -2.22
C GLY A 176 11.69 -3.91 -2.94
N LEU A 177 11.42 -3.40 -4.14
CA LEU A 177 10.50 -4.00 -5.11
C LEU A 177 11.26 -4.30 -6.40
N ARG A 178 10.83 -5.31 -7.15
CA ARG A 178 11.26 -5.44 -8.53
C ARG A 178 10.69 -4.28 -9.34
N ILE A 179 11.32 -3.96 -10.46
CA ILE A 179 10.90 -2.84 -11.29
C ILE A 179 9.47 -2.99 -11.80
N ASP A 180 9.05 -4.19 -12.17
CA ASP A 180 7.69 -4.49 -12.63
C ASP A 180 6.65 -4.31 -11.50
N GLU A 181 7.01 -4.63 -10.25
CA GLU A 181 6.19 -4.40 -9.07
C GLU A 181 6.09 -2.90 -8.73
N ALA A 182 7.18 -2.16 -8.83
CA ALA A 182 7.21 -0.72 -8.60
C ALA A 182 6.42 0.05 -9.67
N MET A 183 6.49 -0.40 -10.93
CA MET A 183 5.77 0.21 -12.05
C MET A 183 4.30 -0.24 -12.15
N HIS A 184 3.87 -1.18 -11.32
CA HIS A 184 2.50 -1.67 -11.37
C HIS A 184 1.48 -0.56 -10.98
N PRO A 185 0.38 -0.38 -11.73
CA PRO A 185 -0.57 0.74 -11.53
C PRO A 185 -1.15 0.87 -10.13
N ILE A 186 -1.25 -0.24 -9.38
CA ILE A 186 -1.80 -0.23 -8.02
C ILE A 186 -0.74 -0.15 -6.91
N THR A 187 0.57 -0.17 -7.24
CA THR A 187 1.61 0.23 -6.29
C THR A 187 1.47 1.72 -6.05
N THR A 188 1.25 2.11 -4.81
CA THR A 188 0.78 3.44 -4.47
C THR A 188 1.78 4.18 -3.60
N VAL A 189 2.08 5.43 -3.94
CA VAL A 189 2.60 6.43 -2.99
C VAL A 189 1.40 6.94 -2.22
N VAL A 190 1.38 6.68 -0.93
CA VAL A 190 0.28 7.06 -0.05
C VAL A 190 0.63 8.39 0.64
N THR A 191 -0.31 9.32 0.59
CA THR A 191 -0.22 10.67 1.13
C THR A 191 -1.28 10.94 2.20
N GLY A 192 -2.25 10.01 2.34
CA GLY A 192 -3.35 10.18 3.26
C GLY A 192 -4.20 8.92 3.46
N VAL A 193 -5.17 9.04 4.34
CA VAL A 193 -6.15 8.00 4.67
C VAL A 193 -7.48 8.65 5.06
N TYR A 194 -8.60 8.04 4.65
CA TYR A 194 -9.95 8.59 4.92
C TYR A 194 -10.12 10.07 4.51
N GLY A 195 -9.59 10.46 3.36
CA GLY A 195 -9.66 11.85 2.86
C GLY A 195 -8.83 12.86 3.66
N LYS A 196 -8.02 12.44 4.64
CA LYS A 196 -7.16 13.27 5.48
C LYS A 196 -5.70 13.03 5.18
N ALA A 197 -4.83 13.96 5.56
CA ALA A 197 -3.38 13.76 5.52
C ALA A 197 -2.98 12.51 6.31
N LEU A 198 -1.89 11.88 5.88
CA LEU A 198 -1.39 10.66 6.51
C LEU A 198 -0.92 10.94 7.94
N PRO A 199 -1.47 10.25 8.97
CA PRO A 199 -0.99 10.39 10.33
C PRO A 199 0.44 9.87 10.52
N ASN A 200 1.17 10.41 11.49
CA ASN A 200 2.55 10.05 11.79
C ASN A 200 2.72 8.53 12.01
N GLN A 201 1.86 7.93 12.84
CA GLN A 201 1.87 6.49 13.13
C GLN A 201 1.54 5.61 11.91
N ASN A 202 0.98 6.18 10.87
CA ASN A 202 0.69 5.50 9.62
C ASN A 202 1.77 5.69 8.55
N GLY A 203 2.85 6.43 8.87
CA GLY A 203 4.02 6.58 8.01
C GLY A 203 4.11 7.90 7.24
N ALA A 204 3.60 9.00 7.83
CA ALA A 204 3.72 10.34 7.28
C ALA A 204 5.19 10.73 7.00
N PRO A 205 5.43 11.69 6.05
CA PRO A 205 4.44 12.33 5.18
C PRO A 205 4.08 11.47 3.96
N LEU A 206 4.95 10.53 3.57
CA LEU A 206 4.80 9.66 2.40
C LEU A 206 5.19 8.22 2.76
N ARG A 207 4.38 7.28 2.32
CA ARG A 207 4.70 5.85 2.40
C ARG A 207 4.37 5.13 1.10
N ILE A 208 4.93 3.92 0.92
CA ILE A 208 4.52 3.00 -0.14
C ILE A 208 3.41 2.09 0.37
N PHE A 209 2.52 1.68 -0.53
CA PHE A 209 1.58 0.60 -0.31
C PHE A 209 1.55 -0.35 -1.52
N VAL A 210 1.72 -1.65 -1.24
CA VAL A 210 1.74 -2.72 -2.25
C VAL A 210 0.63 -3.73 -1.91
N PRO A 211 -0.55 -3.67 -2.55
CA PRO A 211 -1.74 -4.40 -2.10
C PRO A 211 -1.61 -5.92 -2.03
N TRP A 212 -0.75 -6.51 -2.85
CA TRP A 212 -0.56 -7.97 -2.91
C TRP A 212 0.60 -8.48 -2.07
N LYS A 213 1.37 -7.59 -1.43
CA LYS A 213 2.47 -7.94 -0.51
C LYS A 213 2.02 -7.79 0.94
N TYR A 214 2.76 -8.41 1.86
CA TYR A 214 2.62 -8.12 3.28
C TYR A 214 3.00 -6.68 3.62
N GLY A 215 2.39 -6.14 4.66
CA GLY A 215 2.53 -4.74 5.07
C GLY A 215 3.97 -4.26 5.31
N PHE A 216 4.90 -5.15 5.69
CA PHE A 216 6.31 -4.78 5.87
C PHE A 216 6.98 -4.33 4.56
N LYS A 217 6.54 -4.81 3.38
CA LYS A 217 7.03 -4.33 2.08
C LYS A 217 6.63 -2.88 1.76
N SER A 218 5.81 -2.28 2.59
CA SER A 218 5.25 -0.94 2.42
C SER A 218 6.01 0.07 3.29
N ALA A 219 7.22 0.45 2.86
CA ALA A 219 8.10 1.39 3.56
C ALA A 219 7.36 2.69 3.93
N LYS A 220 7.69 3.26 5.10
CA LYS A 220 7.05 4.43 5.72
C LYS A 220 8.05 5.57 5.88
N ALA A 221 7.56 6.82 5.97
CA ALA A 221 8.40 8.01 6.17
C ALA A 221 9.64 7.99 5.25
N ILE A 222 9.39 7.90 3.94
CA ILE A 222 10.42 7.68 2.93
C ILE A 222 11.23 8.96 2.72
N VAL A 223 12.57 8.84 2.73
CA VAL A 223 13.51 9.92 2.44
C VAL A 223 14.35 9.63 1.20
N LYS A 224 14.39 8.36 0.73
CA LYS A 224 15.15 8.01 -0.47
C LYS A 224 14.46 6.92 -1.29
N ILE A 225 14.56 7.07 -2.61
CA ILE A 225 14.17 6.08 -3.63
C ILE A 225 15.38 5.88 -4.55
N LYS A 226 15.82 4.64 -4.68
CA LYS A 226 17.00 4.32 -5.48
C LYS A 226 16.72 3.18 -6.45
#